data_2ee7797420ddc52ebdf11cfd97efd6ad
#
_entry.id   2ee7797420ddc52ebdf11cfd97efd6ad
#
_cell.length_a   1.000
_cell.length_b   1.000
_cell.length_c   1.000
_cell.angle_alpha   90.00
_cell.angle_beta   90.00
_cell.angle_gamma   90.00
#
_symmetry.space_group_name_H-M   'P 1'
#
loop_
_entity.id
_entity.type
_entity.pdbx_description
1 polymer ?
#
loop_
_entity_poly.entity_id
_entity_poly.type
_entity_poly.pdbx_seq_one_letter_code
_entity_poly.pdbx_strand_id
1 'polypeptide(L)'
;LGAKDCTVSFELKASQIEKLKKPIEIGFVAYGRLPLMLTANCPIRNDIGCKNCKGKLFDRTGREFPVRCPKGRDCAEILNSDILYLADKLTDFDNADYMELHFYEENAHRINEIIKAYSGERGAKPENATNGLYYRGVL
;
A
#
# COMPACT_ATOMS: atom_id res chain seq x y z
N LEU A 1 17.61 -20.29 -7.45
CA LEU A 1 17.61 -18.85 -7.20
C LEU A 1 17.71 -18.46 -5.72
N GLY A 2 17.45 -19.35 -4.75
CA GLY A 2 17.73 -19.17 -3.33
C GLY A 2 16.90 -18.08 -2.61
N ALA A 3 15.74 -17.69 -3.13
CA ALA A 3 14.83 -16.82 -2.38
C ALA A 3 14.37 -17.53 -1.10
N LYS A 4 14.41 -16.80 0.03
CA LYS A 4 13.96 -17.31 1.34
C LYS A 4 12.52 -16.95 1.61
N ASP A 5 12.08 -15.81 1.12
CA ASP A 5 10.77 -15.24 1.31
C ASP A 5 10.27 -14.54 0.04
N CYS A 6 8.97 -14.25 -0.01
CA CYS A 6 8.34 -13.51 -1.10
C CYS A 6 7.06 -12.84 -0.60
N THR A 7 6.92 -11.54 -0.86
CA THR A 7 5.64 -10.86 -0.65
C THR A 7 4.76 -11.06 -1.87
N VAL A 8 3.58 -11.61 -1.64
CA VAL A 8 2.62 -11.87 -2.72
C VAL A 8 1.99 -10.56 -3.21
N SER A 9 1.52 -10.56 -4.46
CA SER A 9 0.84 -9.40 -5.03
C SER A 9 -0.41 -9.04 -4.23
N PHE A 10 -0.59 -7.77 -3.96
CA PHE A 10 -1.82 -7.22 -3.34
C PHE A 10 -3.06 -7.32 -4.25
N GLU A 11 -2.92 -7.84 -5.46
CA GLU A 11 -4.02 -8.16 -6.38
C GLU A 11 -4.61 -9.55 -6.11
N LEU A 12 -3.93 -10.41 -5.35
CA LEU A 12 -4.47 -11.70 -4.95
C LEU A 12 -5.56 -11.52 -3.89
N LYS A 13 -6.61 -12.33 -3.99
CA LYS A 13 -7.62 -12.40 -2.92
C LYS A 13 -7.07 -13.11 -1.69
N ALA A 14 -7.54 -12.75 -0.50
CA ALA A 14 -7.20 -13.44 0.75
C ALA A 14 -7.43 -14.96 0.63
N SER A 15 -8.55 -15.37 0.03
CA SER A 15 -8.87 -16.79 -0.21
C SER A 15 -7.93 -17.50 -1.19
N GLN A 16 -7.18 -16.78 -2.02
CA GLN A 16 -6.14 -17.35 -2.88
C GLN A 16 -4.84 -17.50 -2.11
N ILE A 17 -4.50 -16.50 -1.27
CA ILE A 17 -3.31 -16.53 -0.41
C ILE A 17 -3.41 -17.71 0.57
N GLU A 18 -4.58 -17.94 1.17
CA GLU A 18 -4.83 -19.05 2.07
C GLU A 18 -4.57 -20.42 1.43
N LYS A 19 -4.79 -20.55 0.12
CA LYS A 19 -4.62 -21.82 -0.63
C LYS A 19 -3.23 -22.01 -1.22
N LEU A 20 -2.31 -21.03 -1.07
CA LEU A 20 -0.97 -21.15 -1.61
C LEU A 20 -0.21 -22.31 -0.95
N LYS A 21 0.36 -23.17 -1.80
CA LYS A 21 1.39 -24.13 -1.38
C LYS A 21 2.72 -23.39 -1.39
N LYS A 22 3.32 -23.21 -0.22
CA LYS A 22 4.50 -22.37 -0.06
C LYS A 22 5.76 -23.19 0.27
N PRO A 23 6.73 -23.26 -0.67
CA PRO A 23 8.05 -23.81 -0.38
C PRO A 23 8.99 -22.82 0.31
N ILE A 24 8.59 -21.56 0.42
CA ILE A 24 9.30 -20.44 1.05
C ILE A 24 8.31 -19.62 1.90
N GLU A 25 8.81 -18.78 2.78
CA GLU A 25 7.97 -17.86 3.54
C GLU A 25 7.23 -16.89 2.63
N ILE A 26 5.96 -16.67 2.86
CA ILE A 26 5.16 -15.73 2.11
C ILE A 26 4.62 -14.62 3.00
N GLY A 27 4.66 -13.40 2.49
CA GLY A 27 4.09 -12.21 3.12
C GLY A 27 3.04 -11.55 2.26
N PHE A 28 2.34 -10.59 2.85
CA PHE A 28 1.37 -9.76 2.15
C PHE A 28 1.46 -8.30 2.63
N VAL A 29 1.03 -7.37 1.79
CA VAL A 29 0.94 -5.96 2.17
C VAL A 29 -0.33 -5.76 2.99
N ALA A 30 -0.19 -5.37 4.24
CA ALA A 30 -1.31 -5.22 5.17
C ALA A 30 -1.72 -3.75 5.40
N TYR A 31 -0.79 -2.81 5.24
CA TYR A 31 -1.00 -1.38 5.45
C TYR A 31 -0.29 -0.54 4.41
N GLY A 32 -0.93 0.58 4.05
CA GLY A 32 -0.31 1.66 3.28
C GLY A 32 -1.05 2.02 2.01
N ARG A 33 -0.52 2.99 1.29
CA ARG A 33 -1.07 3.40 0.00
C ARG A 33 -0.54 2.50 -1.10
N LEU A 34 -1.43 1.73 -1.72
CA LEU A 34 -1.06 0.84 -2.82
C LEU A 34 -0.70 1.66 -4.07
N PRO A 35 0.31 1.23 -4.84
CA PRO A 35 0.61 1.84 -6.13
C PRO A 35 -0.53 1.57 -7.13
N LEU A 36 -0.99 2.62 -7.79
CA LEU A 36 -1.98 2.53 -8.86
C LEU A 36 -1.33 2.54 -10.22
N MET A 37 -0.24 3.32 -10.37
CA MET A 37 0.39 3.53 -11.66
C MET A 37 1.86 3.91 -11.47
N LEU A 38 2.71 3.35 -12.32
CA LEU A 38 4.08 3.80 -12.54
C LEU A 38 4.14 4.52 -13.88
N THR A 39 4.61 5.76 -13.88
CA THR A 39 4.74 6.58 -15.09
C THR A 39 6.19 6.80 -15.44
N ALA A 40 6.53 6.76 -16.74
CA ALA A 40 7.89 7.04 -17.24
C ALA A 40 8.32 8.49 -17.03
N ASN A 41 7.34 9.41 -16.93
CA ASN A 41 7.56 10.83 -16.65
C ASN A 41 6.62 11.27 -15.53
N CYS A 42 7.08 12.21 -14.69
CA CYS A 42 6.23 12.75 -13.65
C CYS A 42 5.14 13.67 -14.26
N PRO A 43 3.85 13.33 -14.12
CA PRO A 43 2.76 14.13 -14.68
C PRO A 43 2.73 15.55 -14.11
N ILE A 44 3.03 15.73 -12.82
CA ILE A 44 3.06 17.05 -12.18
C ILE A 44 4.21 17.90 -12.75
N ARG A 45 5.38 17.30 -12.96
CA ARG A 45 6.53 18.02 -13.57
C ARG A 45 6.20 18.53 -14.97
N ASN A 46 5.47 17.73 -15.74
CA ASN A 46 5.12 18.08 -17.12
C ASN A 46 4.06 19.20 -17.21
N ASP A 47 3.22 19.33 -16.16
CA ASP A 47 2.16 20.33 -16.12
C ASP A 47 2.63 21.64 -15.48
N ILE A 48 3.02 21.63 -14.21
CA ILE A 48 3.33 22.82 -13.40
C ILE A 48 4.81 22.94 -13.01
N GLY A 49 5.63 21.98 -13.35
CA GLY A 49 7.05 21.91 -12.99
C GLY A 49 7.33 21.53 -11.53
N CYS A 50 8.53 21.03 -11.27
CA CYS A 50 8.93 20.57 -9.93
C CYS A 50 8.94 21.67 -8.86
N LYS A 51 9.18 22.93 -9.23
CA LYS A 51 9.22 24.05 -8.28
C LYS A 51 7.86 24.31 -7.63
N ASN A 52 6.77 24.03 -8.33
CA ASN A 52 5.40 24.22 -7.86
C ASN A 52 4.73 22.91 -7.42
N CYS A 53 5.50 21.80 -7.41
CA CYS A 53 4.98 20.49 -7.11
C CYS A 53 4.57 20.33 -5.64
N LYS A 54 3.32 19.97 -5.41
CA LYS A 54 2.81 19.61 -4.06
C LYS A 54 2.87 18.11 -3.79
N GLY A 55 3.41 17.30 -4.72
CA GLY A 55 3.47 15.84 -4.57
C GLY A 55 2.12 15.13 -4.65
N LYS A 56 1.10 15.77 -5.23
CA LYS A 56 -0.27 15.25 -5.27
C LYS A 56 -0.94 15.56 -6.60
N LEU A 57 -1.76 14.62 -7.07
CA LEU A 57 -2.72 14.80 -8.14
C LEU A 57 -4.14 14.84 -7.55
N PHE A 58 -5.05 15.47 -8.26
CA PHE A 58 -6.46 15.54 -7.89
C PHE A 58 -7.31 15.01 -9.04
N ASP A 59 -8.31 14.21 -8.71
CA ASP A 59 -9.31 13.81 -9.70
C ASP A 59 -10.41 14.89 -9.83
N ARG A 60 -11.39 14.62 -10.70
CA ARG A 60 -12.52 15.54 -10.92
C ARG A 60 -13.41 15.73 -9.69
N THR A 61 -13.34 14.84 -8.72
CA THR A 61 -14.11 14.89 -7.47
C THR A 61 -13.34 15.56 -6.34
N GLY A 62 -12.08 15.97 -6.58
CA GLY A 62 -11.19 16.56 -5.57
C GLY A 62 -10.48 15.55 -4.69
N ARG A 63 -10.50 14.25 -5.03
CA ARG A 63 -9.72 13.22 -4.28
C ARG A 63 -8.24 13.39 -4.56
N GLU A 64 -7.44 13.30 -3.51
CA GLU A 64 -5.99 13.42 -3.57
C GLU A 64 -5.33 12.06 -3.82
N PHE A 65 -4.41 12.02 -4.79
CA PHE A 65 -3.55 10.88 -5.10
C PHE A 65 -2.09 11.28 -4.91
N PRO A 66 -1.42 10.82 -3.86
CA PRO A 66 -0.02 11.13 -3.64
C PRO A 66 0.86 10.64 -4.80
N VAL A 67 1.88 11.42 -5.14
CA VAL A 67 2.83 11.10 -6.21
C VAL A 67 4.22 10.98 -5.61
N ARG A 68 4.78 9.79 -5.62
CA ARG A 68 6.12 9.49 -5.16
C ARG A 68 7.10 9.58 -6.32
N CYS A 69 8.02 10.54 -6.23
CA CYS A 69 9.09 10.73 -7.22
C CYS A 69 10.42 10.32 -6.61
N PRO A 70 11.02 9.19 -7.01
CA PRO A 70 12.36 8.82 -6.56
C PRO A 70 13.38 9.86 -7.04
N LYS A 71 14.22 10.35 -6.13
CA LYS A 71 15.26 11.33 -6.49
C LYS A 71 16.17 10.77 -7.58
N GLY A 72 16.44 11.58 -8.59
CA GLY A 72 17.33 11.23 -9.70
C GLY A 72 16.75 10.27 -10.75
N ARG A 73 15.44 10.01 -10.72
CA ARG A 73 14.73 9.21 -11.74
C ARG A 73 13.65 10.04 -12.41
N ASP A 74 13.46 9.80 -13.70
CA ASP A 74 12.40 10.45 -14.50
C ASP A 74 11.04 9.74 -14.40
N CYS A 75 10.89 8.79 -13.47
CA CYS A 75 9.65 8.10 -13.23
C CYS A 75 8.92 8.64 -11.99
N ALA A 76 7.61 8.45 -11.95
CA ALA A 76 6.79 8.74 -10.78
C ALA A 76 5.80 7.60 -10.53
N GLU A 77 5.53 7.35 -9.27
CA GLU A 77 4.54 6.37 -8.82
C GLU A 77 3.35 7.11 -8.23
N ILE A 78 2.18 6.85 -8.77
CA ILE A 78 0.92 7.42 -8.29
C ILE A 78 0.33 6.42 -7.30
N LEU A 79 0.09 6.87 -6.07
CA LEU A 79 -0.43 6.04 -5.00
C LEU A 79 -1.94 6.23 -4.85
N ASN A 80 -2.60 5.22 -4.31
CA ASN A 80 -4.03 5.27 -4.04
C ASN A 80 -4.37 6.39 -3.04
N SER A 81 -5.51 7.03 -3.27
CA SER A 81 -6.10 8.01 -2.33
C SER A 81 -6.52 7.38 -1.00
N ASP A 82 -6.89 6.10 -1.03
CA ASP A 82 -7.29 5.35 0.15
C ASP A 82 -6.12 4.54 0.71
N ILE A 83 -6.11 4.37 2.03
CA ILE A 83 -5.08 3.61 2.74
C ILE A 83 -5.57 2.19 2.92
N LEU A 84 -4.80 1.21 2.43
CA LEU A 84 -5.01 -0.19 2.77
C LEU A 84 -4.88 -0.35 4.30
N TYR A 85 -5.89 -0.95 4.91
CA TYR A 85 -5.91 -1.21 6.35
C TYR A 85 -6.60 -2.53 6.65
N LEU A 86 -5.84 -3.50 7.15
CA LEU A 86 -6.31 -4.86 7.40
C LEU A 86 -6.13 -5.32 8.86
N ALA A 87 -5.84 -4.41 9.81
CA ALA A 87 -5.63 -4.79 11.22
C ALA A 87 -6.84 -5.50 11.85
N ASP A 88 -8.05 -5.23 11.33
CA ASP A 88 -9.31 -5.87 11.75
C ASP A 88 -9.62 -7.18 11.00
N LYS A 89 -8.70 -7.68 10.16
CA LYS A 89 -8.90 -8.81 9.23
C LYS A 89 -7.70 -9.74 9.12
N LEU A 90 -6.77 -9.67 10.06
CA LEU A 90 -5.52 -10.46 10.00
C LEU A 90 -5.76 -11.97 9.99
N THR A 91 -6.82 -12.44 10.63
CA THR A 91 -7.22 -13.85 10.65
C THR A 91 -7.54 -14.43 9.26
N ASP A 92 -7.84 -13.58 8.27
CA ASP A 92 -8.08 -14.02 6.90
C ASP A 92 -6.77 -14.33 6.14
N PHE A 93 -5.61 -14.13 6.78
CA PHE A 93 -4.26 -14.29 6.23
C PHE A 93 -3.39 -15.24 7.06
N ASP A 94 -3.99 -16.16 7.80
CA ASP A 94 -3.28 -17.10 8.69
C ASP A 94 -2.25 -17.97 7.96
N ASN A 95 -2.41 -18.17 6.65
CA ASN A 95 -1.40 -18.87 5.83
C ASN A 95 -0.18 -18.00 5.48
N ALA A 96 -0.18 -16.70 5.71
CA ALA A 96 1.00 -15.87 5.51
C ALA A 96 1.94 -15.94 6.73
N ASP A 97 3.25 -15.86 6.47
CA ASP A 97 4.27 -15.94 7.51
C ASP A 97 4.65 -14.56 8.05
N TYR A 98 4.44 -13.49 7.25
CA TYR A 98 4.68 -12.11 7.66
C TYR A 98 3.77 -11.14 6.93
N MET A 99 3.71 -9.90 7.41
CA MET A 99 3.00 -8.79 6.80
C MET A 99 3.91 -7.57 6.64
N GLU A 100 3.66 -6.79 5.60
CA GLU A 100 4.36 -5.54 5.34
C GLU A 100 3.46 -4.35 5.63
N LEU A 101 4.00 -3.37 6.33
CA LEU A 101 3.37 -2.09 6.60
C LEU A 101 4.14 -0.99 5.85
N HIS A 102 3.56 -0.43 4.80
CA HIS A 102 4.18 0.58 3.97
C HIS A 102 3.81 1.99 4.45
N PHE A 103 4.76 2.67 5.06
CA PHE A 103 4.60 4.06 5.52
C PHE A 103 5.13 5.03 4.46
N TYR A 104 4.39 6.10 4.19
CA TYR A 104 4.75 7.10 3.18
C TYR A 104 4.81 8.53 3.74
N GLU A 105 3.74 9.00 4.37
CA GLU A 105 3.62 10.36 4.90
C GLU A 105 3.36 10.38 6.42
N GLU A 106 3.27 9.20 7.04
CA GLU A 106 2.96 9.07 8.45
C GLU A 106 4.11 9.60 9.32
N ASN A 107 3.77 10.41 10.32
CA ASN A 107 4.73 10.81 11.34
C ASN A 107 4.96 9.68 12.37
N ALA A 108 5.97 9.83 13.21
CA ALA A 108 6.36 8.80 14.19
C ALA A 108 5.22 8.41 15.16
N HIS A 109 4.39 9.38 15.56
CA HIS A 109 3.23 9.09 16.41
C HIS A 109 2.24 8.17 15.69
N ARG A 110 1.89 8.51 14.43
CA ARG A 110 0.97 7.72 13.63
C ARG A 110 1.52 6.32 13.32
N ILE A 111 2.81 6.21 13.01
CA ILE A 111 3.48 4.91 12.81
C ILE A 111 3.31 4.03 14.06
N ASN A 112 3.58 4.57 15.25
CA ASN A 112 3.42 3.83 16.50
C ASN A 112 1.98 3.37 16.74
N GLU A 113 0.98 4.21 16.47
CA GLU A 113 -0.44 3.83 16.56
C GLU A 113 -0.79 2.68 15.62
N ILE A 114 -0.29 2.73 14.37
CA ILE A 114 -0.52 1.67 13.39
C ILE A 114 0.14 0.37 13.86
N ILE A 115 1.42 0.40 14.28
CA ILE A 115 2.13 -0.77 14.78
C ILE A 115 1.36 -1.41 15.95
N LYS A 116 0.87 -0.62 16.90
CA LYS A 116 0.05 -1.11 18.01
C LYS A 116 -1.22 -1.81 17.52
N ALA A 117 -1.93 -1.21 16.56
CA ALA A 117 -3.13 -1.81 15.99
C ALA A 117 -2.85 -3.19 15.37
N TYR A 118 -1.72 -3.33 14.67
CA TYR A 118 -1.30 -4.60 14.07
C TYR A 118 -0.70 -5.59 15.07
N SER A 119 -0.35 -5.13 16.27
CA SER A 119 0.08 -5.98 17.40
C SER A 119 -1.08 -6.43 18.30
N GLY A 120 -2.33 -6.17 17.89
CA GLY A 120 -3.52 -6.56 18.65
C GLY A 120 -3.95 -5.57 19.73
N GLU A 121 -3.32 -4.40 19.81
CA GLU A 121 -3.74 -3.32 20.68
C GLU A 121 -4.82 -2.44 19.99
N ARG A 122 -5.49 -1.60 20.79
CA ARG A 122 -6.47 -0.66 20.25
C ARG A 122 -5.77 0.43 19.43
N GLY A 123 -6.05 0.51 18.13
CA GLY A 123 -5.55 1.54 17.24
C GLY A 123 -6.69 2.22 16.46
N ALA A 124 -6.46 3.47 16.03
CA ALA A 124 -7.44 4.22 15.25
C ALA A 124 -7.34 3.84 13.76
N LYS A 125 -8.46 3.35 13.20
CA LYS A 125 -8.59 3.10 11.77
C LYS A 125 -8.55 4.43 10.98
N PRO A 126 -7.83 4.52 9.84
CA PRO A 126 -7.89 5.70 8.98
C PRO A 126 -9.32 5.96 8.47
N GLU A 127 -9.70 7.23 8.32
CA GLU A 127 -11.03 7.59 7.80
C GLU A 127 -11.24 7.10 6.37
N ASN A 128 -10.21 7.16 5.53
CA ASN A 128 -10.20 6.69 4.15
C ASN A 128 -9.59 5.29 4.02
N ALA A 129 -9.93 4.38 4.92
CA ALA A 129 -9.44 3.00 4.88
C ALA A 129 -10.12 2.17 3.80
N THR A 130 -9.34 1.32 3.12
CA THR A 130 -9.81 0.33 2.15
C THR A 130 -9.25 -1.05 2.45
N ASN A 131 -9.94 -2.09 2.02
CA ASN A 131 -9.42 -3.46 2.03
C ASN A 131 -8.64 -3.81 0.75
N GLY A 132 -8.43 -2.84 -0.14
CA GLY A 132 -7.79 -3.08 -1.43
C GLY A 132 -8.57 -4.08 -2.30
N LEU A 133 -7.83 -4.93 -2.98
CA LEU A 133 -8.38 -5.98 -3.85
C LEU A 133 -8.54 -7.35 -3.15
N TYR A 134 -8.11 -7.47 -1.89
CA TYR A 134 -8.11 -8.75 -1.17
C TYR A 134 -9.48 -9.42 -1.05
N TYR A 135 -10.57 -8.67 -1.16
CA TYR A 135 -11.94 -9.20 -1.09
C TYR A 135 -12.72 -9.10 -2.42
N ARG A 136 -12.21 -8.35 -3.38
CA ARG A 136 -12.86 -8.15 -4.68
C ARG A 136 -12.14 -8.89 -5.81
N GLY A 137 -10.81 -8.93 -5.74
CA GLY A 137 -9.95 -9.42 -6.81
C GLY A 137 -9.89 -8.47 -8.02
N VAL A 138 -9.04 -8.83 -8.95
CA VAL A 138 -9.03 -8.25 -10.30
C VAL A 138 -10.02 -9.06 -11.13
N LEU A 139 -10.90 -8.39 -11.87
CA LEU A 139 -11.87 -9.01 -12.77
C LEU A 139 -11.17 -9.52 -14.01
#